data_a4667340ef8eff4434ebf38a56ae41c7
#
_entry.id   a4667340ef8eff4434ebf38a56ae41c7
#
_cell.length_a   1.000
_cell.length_b   1.000
_cell.length_c   1.000
_cell.angle_alpha   90.00
_cell.angle_beta   90.00
_cell.angle_gamma   90.00
#
_symmetry.space_group_name_H-M   'P 1'
#
loop_
_entity.id
_entity.type
_entity.pdbx_description
1 polymer ?
#
loop_
_entity_poly.entity_id
_entity_poly.type
_entity_poly.pdbx_seq_one_letter_code
_entity_poly.pdbx_strand_id
1 'polypeptide(L)'
;MIDQIFNYYQSKEEPQKSCLLTLRDIILKQDEDVSETIKYGMPCFCYKKKAFCYLWTDQKTEEPYILMVEGKLLNHPELEQGSRSRMKILRVDPNEDLPIETIVLILKDALNLYRNGVIKIK
;
A
#
# COMPACT_ATOMS: atom_id res chain seq x y z
N MET A 1 3.42 -15.54 13.54
CA MET A 1 4.39 -14.75 14.18
C MET A 1 4.84 -13.63 13.32
N ILE A 2 5.57 -12.76 13.95
CA ILE A 2 6.17 -11.65 13.26
C ILE A 2 6.97 -12.11 12.09
N ASP A 3 7.33 -13.36 12.09
CA ASP A 3 8.22 -13.91 11.10
C ASP A 3 7.69 -13.84 9.69
N GLN A 4 6.37 -13.90 9.52
CA GLN A 4 5.79 -13.82 8.18
C GLN A 4 6.02 -12.44 7.56
N ILE A 5 5.84 -11.39 8.35
CA ILE A 5 6.06 -10.03 7.86
C ILE A 5 7.53 -9.83 7.55
N PHE A 6 8.40 -10.19 8.50
CA PHE A 6 9.83 -10.05 8.32
C PHE A 6 10.31 -10.83 7.11
N ASN A 7 9.86 -12.08 6.98
CA ASN A 7 10.29 -12.95 5.90
C ASN A 7 9.86 -12.45 4.53
N TYR A 8 8.69 -11.83 4.44
CA TYR A 8 8.25 -11.28 3.16
C TYR A 8 9.28 -10.30 2.63
N TYR A 9 9.70 -9.33 3.47
CA TYR A 9 10.63 -8.31 3.01
C TYR A 9 12.03 -8.89 2.80
N GLN A 10 12.44 -9.82 3.66
CA GLN A 10 13.76 -10.42 3.53
C GLN A 10 13.89 -11.28 2.29
N SER A 11 12.78 -11.80 1.77
CA SER A 11 12.80 -12.64 0.58
C SER A 11 13.01 -11.84 -0.71
N LYS A 12 12.88 -10.53 -0.65
CA LYS A 12 13.01 -9.68 -1.84
C LYS A 12 14.47 -9.29 -2.05
N GLU A 13 14.79 -9.03 -3.32
CA GLU A 13 16.13 -8.57 -3.68
C GLU A 13 16.11 -7.06 -3.87
N GLU A 14 17.32 -6.47 -3.90
CA GLU A 14 17.43 -5.05 -4.15
C GLU A 14 17.32 -4.81 -5.65
N PRO A 15 16.77 -3.66 -6.07
CA PRO A 15 16.36 -2.52 -5.22
C PRO A 15 14.94 -2.63 -4.66
N GLN A 16 14.21 -3.67 -4.99
CA GLN A 16 12.83 -3.83 -4.56
C GLN A 16 12.69 -3.86 -3.05
N LYS A 17 13.61 -4.55 -2.38
CA LYS A 17 13.55 -4.70 -0.93
C LYS A 17 13.58 -3.34 -0.21
N SER A 18 14.56 -2.51 -0.55
CA SER A 18 14.67 -1.19 0.09
C SER A 18 13.47 -0.32 -0.24
N CYS A 19 12.99 -0.40 -1.46
CA CYS A 19 11.82 0.36 -1.88
C CYS A 19 10.59 -0.04 -1.07
N LEU A 20 10.35 -1.34 -0.95
CA LEU A 20 9.21 -1.85 -0.19
C LEU A 20 9.29 -1.47 1.29
N LEU A 21 10.49 -1.54 1.88
CA LEU A 21 10.66 -1.17 3.28
C LEU A 21 10.40 0.32 3.49
N THR A 22 10.81 1.16 2.54
CA THR A 22 10.54 2.59 2.63
C THR A 22 9.05 2.87 2.51
N LEU A 23 8.38 2.21 1.57
CA LEU A 23 6.93 2.35 1.43
C LEU A 23 6.21 1.91 2.70
N ARG A 24 6.67 0.81 3.29
CA ARG A 24 6.12 0.33 4.56
C ARG A 24 6.19 1.41 5.64
N ASP A 25 7.36 2.02 5.78
CA ASP A 25 7.54 3.07 6.78
C ASP A 25 6.62 4.25 6.54
N ILE A 26 6.49 4.66 5.28
CA ILE A 26 5.61 5.78 4.94
C ILE A 26 4.16 5.47 5.31
N ILE A 27 3.72 4.27 4.98
CA ILE A 27 2.33 3.86 5.27
C ILE A 27 2.08 3.83 6.77
N LEU A 28 2.98 3.21 7.53
CA LEU A 28 2.79 3.05 8.97
C LEU A 28 2.81 4.38 9.71
N LYS A 29 3.48 5.38 9.15
CA LYS A 29 3.58 6.68 9.80
C LYS A 29 2.37 7.57 9.58
N GLN A 30 1.42 7.16 8.74
CA GLN A 30 0.30 8.04 8.42
C GLN A 30 -0.69 8.18 9.56
N ASP A 31 -0.80 7.19 10.43
CA ASP A 31 -1.74 7.23 11.53
C ASP A 31 -1.34 6.18 12.55
N GLU A 32 -1.52 6.49 13.83
CA GLU A 32 -1.15 5.53 14.89
C GLU A 32 -2.06 4.31 14.89
N ASP A 33 -3.23 4.40 14.27
CA ASP A 33 -4.16 3.28 14.18
C ASP A 33 -3.92 2.40 12.94
N VAL A 34 -2.85 2.66 12.20
CA VAL A 34 -2.46 1.82 11.07
C VAL A 34 -1.58 0.68 11.58
N SER A 35 -1.93 -0.53 11.20
CA SER A 35 -1.16 -1.72 11.57
C SER A 35 -0.92 -2.58 10.34
N GLU A 36 0.05 -3.48 10.46
CA GLU A 36 0.44 -4.35 9.35
C GLU A 36 0.23 -5.81 9.72
N THR A 37 -0.24 -6.58 8.76
CA THR A 37 -0.36 -8.03 8.89
C THR A 37 -0.08 -8.64 7.51
N ILE A 38 -0.18 -9.96 7.40
CA ILE A 38 -0.05 -10.64 6.11
C ILE A 38 -1.40 -11.22 5.74
N LYS A 39 -1.85 -10.91 4.52
CA LYS A 39 -3.05 -11.53 3.93
C LYS A 39 -2.75 -11.87 2.48
N TYR A 40 -3.17 -13.05 2.07
CA TYR A 40 -2.96 -13.52 0.69
C TYR A 40 -1.47 -13.51 0.32
N GLY A 41 -0.60 -13.70 1.32
CA GLY A 41 0.84 -13.69 1.08
C GLY A 41 1.44 -12.31 0.91
N MET A 42 0.69 -11.25 1.16
CA MET A 42 1.12 -9.87 0.97
C MET A 42 1.04 -9.07 2.26
N PRO A 43 1.94 -8.10 2.46
CA PRO A 43 1.74 -7.16 3.55
C PRO A 43 0.42 -6.41 3.35
N CYS A 44 -0.39 -6.43 4.38
CA CYS A 44 -1.70 -5.79 4.39
C CYS A 44 -1.72 -4.74 5.47
N PHE A 45 -2.11 -3.53 5.13
CA PHE A 45 -2.16 -2.43 6.08
C PHE A 45 -3.61 -2.11 6.39
N CYS A 46 -3.91 -2.04 7.67
CA CYS A 46 -5.27 -1.85 8.16
C CYS A 46 -5.37 -0.59 8.98
N TYR A 47 -6.49 0.10 8.84
CA TYR A 47 -6.85 1.20 9.73
C TYR A 47 -7.91 0.67 10.67
N LYS A 48 -7.60 0.63 11.96
CA LYS A 48 -8.51 0.09 12.97
C LYS A 48 -9.03 -1.28 12.55
N LYS A 49 -8.10 -2.12 12.09
CA LYS A 49 -8.34 -3.52 11.71
C LYS A 49 -9.05 -3.72 10.38
N LYS A 50 -9.35 -2.64 9.64
CA LYS A 50 -9.95 -2.78 8.32
C LYS A 50 -8.90 -2.46 7.27
N ALA A 51 -8.68 -3.39 6.34
CA ALA A 51 -7.66 -3.25 5.32
C ALA A 51 -7.93 -2.03 4.44
N PHE A 52 -6.88 -1.25 4.16
CA PHE A 52 -7.02 -0.14 3.23
C PHE A 52 -5.96 -0.16 2.12
N CYS A 53 -4.85 -0.85 2.31
CA CYS A 53 -3.89 -1.02 1.22
C CYS A 53 -3.00 -2.23 1.46
N TYR A 54 -2.34 -2.66 0.38
CA TYR A 54 -1.40 -3.78 0.38
C TYR A 54 -0.15 -3.37 -0.35
N LEU A 55 0.95 -4.05 -0.06
CA LEU A 55 2.18 -3.92 -0.85
C LEU A 55 2.41 -5.21 -1.62
N TRP A 56 2.84 -5.06 -2.88
CA TRP A 56 3.14 -6.21 -3.72
C TRP A 56 4.11 -5.78 -4.81
N THR A 57 4.50 -6.70 -5.66
CA THR A 57 5.35 -6.40 -6.81
C THR A 57 4.70 -6.97 -8.07
N ASP A 58 4.89 -6.26 -9.19
CA ASP A 58 4.40 -6.72 -10.48
C ASP A 58 5.17 -7.98 -10.89
N GLN A 59 4.45 -8.99 -11.34
CA GLN A 59 5.09 -10.26 -11.65
C GLN A 59 5.97 -10.19 -12.88
N LYS A 60 5.71 -9.24 -13.77
CA LYS A 60 6.50 -9.11 -15.00
C LYS A 60 7.66 -8.14 -14.85
N THR A 61 7.39 -6.97 -14.28
CA THR A 61 8.40 -5.92 -14.18
C THR A 61 9.11 -5.92 -12.84
N GLU A 62 8.54 -6.57 -11.84
CA GLU A 62 9.02 -6.61 -10.46
C GLU A 62 8.99 -5.25 -9.77
N GLU A 63 8.28 -4.29 -10.36
CA GLU A 63 8.12 -2.99 -9.72
C GLU A 63 7.20 -3.10 -8.53
N PRO A 64 7.59 -2.51 -7.38
CA PRO A 64 6.69 -2.44 -6.24
C PRO A 64 5.48 -1.57 -6.53
N TYR A 65 4.36 -1.90 -5.90
CA TYR A 65 3.19 -1.03 -5.98
C TYR A 65 2.38 -1.10 -4.69
N ILE A 66 1.61 -0.05 -4.48
CA ILE A 66 0.65 0.00 -3.37
C ILE A 66 -0.73 -0.28 -3.98
N LEU A 67 -1.39 -1.31 -3.48
CA LEU A 67 -2.74 -1.65 -3.92
C LEU A 67 -3.72 -0.97 -2.99
N MET A 68 -4.48 0.01 -3.53
CA MET A 68 -5.46 0.75 -2.74
C MET A 68 -6.80 0.02 -2.82
N VAL A 69 -7.28 -0.45 -1.67
CA VAL A 69 -8.49 -1.27 -1.61
C VAL A 69 -9.70 -0.52 -2.14
N GLU A 70 -9.85 0.76 -1.75
CA GLU A 70 -10.97 1.58 -2.22
C GLU A 70 -10.53 2.54 -3.32
N GLY A 71 -9.67 2.07 -4.20
CA GLY A 71 -9.13 2.91 -5.28
C GLY A 71 -10.19 3.58 -6.12
N LYS A 72 -11.34 2.91 -6.29
CA LYS A 72 -12.45 3.45 -7.05
C LYS A 72 -12.90 4.82 -6.53
N LEU A 73 -12.74 5.06 -5.23
CA LEU A 73 -13.16 6.31 -4.61
C LEU A 73 -12.02 7.34 -4.54
N LEU A 74 -10.87 7.01 -5.11
CA LEU A 74 -9.71 7.89 -5.10
C LEU A 74 -9.47 8.43 -6.51
N ASN A 75 -9.49 9.76 -6.66
CA ASN A 75 -9.36 10.41 -7.97
C ASN A 75 -7.97 10.99 -8.14
N HIS A 76 -6.98 10.12 -8.29
CA HIS A 76 -5.61 10.54 -8.52
C HIS A 76 -5.16 9.97 -9.86
N PRO A 77 -4.65 10.80 -10.77
CA PRO A 77 -4.26 10.32 -12.10
C PRO A 77 -3.10 9.31 -12.06
N GLU A 78 -2.32 9.32 -10.97
CA GLU A 78 -1.23 8.38 -10.83
C GLU A 78 -1.68 6.95 -10.55
N LEU A 79 -2.94 6.79 -10.13
CA LEU A 79 -3.46 5.47 -9.81
C LEU A 79 -3.94 4.77 -11.08
N GLU A 80 -3.62 3.48 -11.18
CA GLU A 80 -4.02 2.66 -12.33
C GLU A 80 -5.11 1.68 -11.92
N GLN A 81 -6.21 1.70 -12.65
CA GLN A 81 -7.28 0.75 -12.37
C GLN A 81 -7.15 -0.54 -13.18
N GLY A 82 -6.74 -0.41 -14.44
CA GLY A 82 -6.66 -1.57 -15.31
C GLY A 82 -8.01 -2.26 -15.42
N SER A 83 -8.01 -3.57 -15.27
CA SER A 83 -9.25 -4.37 -15.37
C SER A 83 -9.91 -4.56 -14.00
N ARG A 84 -9.43 -3.90 -12.97
CA ARG A 84 -10.00 -4.01 -11.62
C ARG A 84 -11.29 -3.21 -11.53
N SER A 85 -12.24 -3.72 -10.76
CA SER A 85 -13.52 -3.03 -10.61
C SER A 85 -13.53 -2.04 -9.47
N ARG A 86 -12.70 -2.27 -8.45
CA ARG A 86 -12.75 -1.48 -7.22
C ARG A 86 -11.38 -0.94 -6.81
N MET A 87 -10.35 -1.74 -6.98
CA MET A 87 -9.01 -1.40 -6.51
C MET A 87 -8.22 -0.67 -7.58
N LYS A 88 -7.25 0.12 -7.14
CA LYS A 88 -6.28 0.75 -8.03
C LYS A 88 -4.90 0.57 -7.44
N ILE A 89 -3.88 0.67 -8.29
CA ILE A 89 -2.51 0.53 -7.82
C ILE A 89 -1.72 1.80 -8.09
N LEU A 90 -0.78 2.08 -7.21
CA LEU A 90 0.22 3.11 -7.41
C LEU A 90 1.56 2.40 -7.60
N ARG A 91 2.03 2.39 -8.83
CA ARG A 91 3.28 1.73 -9.20
C ARG A 91 4.44 2.68 -8.93
N VAL A 92 5.53 2.17 -8.38
CA VAL A 92 6.72 3.00 -8.15
C VAL A 92 7.93 2.33 -8.77
N ASP A 93 8.86 3.16 -9.25
CA ASP A 93 10.12 2.67 -9.81
C ASP A 93 11.14 2.57 -8.70
N PRO A 94 11.62 1.36 -8.38
CA PRO A 94 12.55 1.21 -7.24
C PRO A 94 13.94 1.80 -7.52
N ASN A 95 14.21 2.19 -8.76
CA ASN A 95 15.49 2.79 -9.13
C ASN A 95 15.45 4.31 -9.16
N GLU A 96 14.30 4.90 -8.86
CA GLU A 96 14.12 6.35 -8.86
C GLU A 96 13.75 6.81 -7.47
N ASP A 97 13.88 8.12 -7.24
CA ASP A 97 13.41 8.70 -6.00
C ASP A 97 11.91 8.48 -5.87
N LEU A 98 11.45 8.12 -4.68
CA LEU A 98 10.03 7.91 -4.47
C LEU A 98 9.27 9.24 -4.50
N PRO A 99 8.10 9.28 -5.17
CA PRO A 99 7.26 10.48 -5.16
C PRO A 99 6.52 10.58 -3.82
N ILE A 100 7.25 10.93 -2.78
CA ILE A 100 6.74 10.86 -1.40
C ILE A 100 5.49 11.70 -1.20
N GLU A 101 5.48 12.92 -1.77
CA GLU A 101 4.33 13.80 -1.60
C GLU A 101 3.07 13.20 -2.18
N THR A 102 3.20 12.62 -3.39
CA THR A 102 2.06 11.97 -4.03
C THR A 102 1.59 10.77 -3.22
N ILE A 103 2.53 9.96 -2.76
CA ILE A 103 2.21 8.77 -1.97
C ILE A 103 1.46 9.18 -0.70
N VAL A 104 1.98 10.17 0.02
CA VAL A 104 1.36 10.62 1.27
C VAL A 104 -0.03 11.16 1.02
N LEU A 105 -0.19 11.95 -0.05
CA LEU A 105 -1.50 12.52 -0.38
C LEU A 105 -2.53 11.43 -0.65
N ILE A 106 -2.16 10.43 -1.43
CA ILE A 106 -3.06 9.33 -1.76
C ILE A 106 -3.41 8.53 -0.50
N LEU A 107 -2.42 8.25 0.35
CA LEU A 107 -2.66 7.52 1.59
C LEU A 107 -3.59 8.29 2.53
N LYS A 108 -3.41 9.61 2.63
CA LYS A 108 -4.26 10.42 3.48
C LYS A 108 -5.69 10.46 2.96
N ASP A 109 -5.86 10.58 1.65
CA ASP A 109 -7.20 10.55 1.07
C ASP A 109 -7.88 9.21 1.35
N ALA A 110 -7.12 8.12 1.22
CA ALA A 110 -7.66 6.80 1.49
C ALA A 110 -8.09 6.67 2.95
N LEU A 111 -7.23 7.10 3.88
CA LEU A 111 -7.54 7.02 5.30
C LEU A 111 -8.75 7.88 5.66
N ASN A 112 -8.92 9.03 4.98
CA ASN A 112 -10.06 9.89 5.25
C ASN A 112 -11.38 9.22 4.90
N LEU A 113 -11.41 8.30 3.94
CA LEU A 113 -12.61 7.55 3.64
C LEU A 113 -13.09 6.76 4.86
N TYR A 114 -12.13 6.23 5.61
CA TYR A 114 -12.43 5.44 6.81
C TYR A 114 -12.73 6.34 8.00
N ARG A 115 -11.96 7.43 8.16
CA ARG A 115 -12.15 8.37 9.26
C ARG A 115 -13.50 9.05 9.19
N ASN A 116 -13.95 9.36 7.97
CA ASN A 116 -15.19 10.12 7.75
C ASN A 116 -16.41 9.23 7.59
N GLY A 117 -16.25 7.92 7.73
CA GLY A 117 -17.38 7.01 7.68
C GLY A 117 -17.88 6.67 6.30
N VAL A 118 -17.19 7.12 5.24
CA VAL A 118 -17.54 6.72 3.88
C VAL A 118 -17.39 5.20 3.77
N ILE A 119 -16.30 4.68 4.32
CA ILE A 119 -16.08 3.24 4.44
C ILE A 119 -16.25 2.88 5.90
N LYS A 120 -17.21 2.00 6.19
CA LYS A 120 -17.50 1.62 7.57
C LYS A 120 -16.44 0.65 8.08
N ILE A 121 -16.00 0.90 9.29
CA ILE A 121 -14.96 0.08 9.90
C ILE A 121 -15.55 -1.19 10.49
N LYS A 122 -16.80 -1.12 10.90
CA LYS A 122 -17.45 -2.30 11.48
C LYS A 122 -18.54 -2.80 10.60
#